data_a6cf6eed0e3493dc7dd7b6280393bbec
#
_entry.id   a6cf6eed0e3493dc7dd7b6280393bbec
#
_cell.length_a   1.000
_cell.length_b   1.000
_cell.length_c   1.000
_cell.angle_alpha   90.00
_cell.angle_beta   90.00
_cell.angle_gamma   90.00
#
_symmetry.space_group_name_H-M   'P 1'
#
loop_
_entity.id
_entity.type
_entity.pdbx_description
1 polymer ?
#
loop_
_entity_poly.entity_id
_entity_poly.type
_entity_poly.pdbx_seq_one_letter_code
_entity_poly.pdbx_strand_id
1 'polypeptide(L)'
;MVLQQADPSDVSRAAKALLAADRPIIHAGQGILYAEATPELIELAEFLQAPVMTTLPGKSAFPETHPLSLGSGGPSTTAQVNKYLKESDLVFGAGCSFTKTNFAQAIPHGKTIVHMTNDEDAIGREFKTELAMLGDAKLVLRQLLDELKSQAGSARPKNQILHDDIRLTKEAWLAQWMPKLTSDEVPMNPYRVVWDLMHTVDLDNTIITHESGSAREYLSPFWEARAPRSFIGWGKSTQLGYSLGLAMGAKLAAPEKLCINVMGDLAFSTVGLDVETAVRCDIPTLTIVINNAYMSIYDDSRFPVALEKYNIKTLSGEFSEVAQAMGAYTEKITAPNDIIPSIERGIAETQAGNAVVLEFITKDEGEYSKF
;
A
#
# COMPACT_ATOMS: atom_id res chain seq x y z
N MET A 1 10.57 22.56 -10.48
CA MET A 1 9.58 22.79 -9.41
C MET A 1 10.26 23.69 -8.39
N VAL A 2 9.64 24.81 -8.00
CA VAL A 2 10.18 25.66 -6.92
C VAL A 2 9.75 25.02 -5.60
N LEU A 3 10.71 24.64 -4.76
CA LEU A 3 10.42 24.17 -3.42
C LEU A 3 10.00 25.36 -2.55
N GLN A 4 8.82 25.29 -1.96
CA GLN A 4 8.20 26.36 -1.19
C GLN A 4 8.07 25.96 0.29
N GLN A 5 8.43 26.87 1.17
CA GLN A 5 8.11 26.78 2.60
C GLN A 5 6.70 27.29 2.86
N ALA A 6 6.09 26.83 3.95
CA ALA A 6 4.79 27.36 4.40
C ALA A 6 4.95 28.70 5.10
N ASP A 7 3.85 29.46 5.20
CA ASP A 7 3.78 30.69 6.00
C ASP A 7 4.10 30.37 7.47
N PRO A 8 5.06 31.08 8.11
CA PRO A 8 5.43 30.81 9.50
C PRO A 8 4.27 30.93 10.50
N SER A 9 3.28 31.81 10.23
CA SER A 9 2.11 31.94 11.09
C SER A 9 1.20 30.73 11.03
N ASP A 10 1.08 30.08 9.85
CA ASP A 10 0.32 28.85 9.66
C ASP A 10 1.01 27.68 10.36
N VAL A 11 2.34 27.60 10.22
CA VAL A 11 3.16 26.59 10.92
C VAL A 11 3.01 26.72 12.43
N SER A 12 3.08 27.95 12.96
CA SER A 12 2.95 28.19 14.40
C SER A 12 1.55 27.81 14.92
N ARG A 13 0.50 28.11 14.18
CA ARG A 13 -0.87 27.71 14.54
C ARG A 13 -1.05 26.19 14.48
N ALA A 14 -0.48 25.52 13.46
CA ALA A 14 -0.53 24.09 13.31
C ALA A 14 0.23 23.37 14.44
N ALA A 15 1.43 23.85 14.80
CA ALA A 15 2.19 23.34 15.94
C ALA A 15 1.40 23.42 17.24
N LYS A 16 0.77 24.56 17.52
CA LYS A 16 -0.08 24.76 18.70
C LYS A 16 -1.26 23.78 18.73
N ALA A 17 -1.93 23.56 17.59
CA ALA A 17 -3.04 22.62 17.50
C ALA A 17 -2.61 21.17 17.73
N LEU A 18 -1.46 20.76 17.16
CA LEU A 18 -0.91 19.42 17.35
C LEU A 18 -0.47 19.17 18.81
N LEU A 19 0.11 20.17 19.47
CA LEU A 19 0.48 20.06 20.88
C LEU A 19 -0.74 19.97 21.81
N ALA A 20 -1.83 20.66 21.46
CA ALA A 20 -3.08 20.68 22.24
C ALA A 20 -3.95 19.44 22.01
N ALA A 21 -3.75 18.69 20.93
CA ALA A 21 -4.54 17.50 20.63
C ALA A 21 -4.23 16.37 21.64
N ASP A 22 -5.30 15.72 22.12
CA ASP A 22 -5.19 14.59 23.04
C ASP A 22 -4.80 13.29 22.32
N ARG A 23 -5.40 13.06 21.13
CA ARG A 23 -5.20 11.84 20.32
C ARG A 23 -4.96 12.18 18.85
N PRO A 24 -3.87 12.90 18.54
CA PRO A 24 -3.55 13.21 17.15
C PRO A 24 -3.17 11.94 16.38
N ILE A 25 -3.56 11.88 15.11
CA ILE A 25 -3.12 10.87 14.14
C ILE A 25 -2.51 11.57 12.93
N ILE A 26 -1.45 10.99 12.37
CA ILE A 26 -0.85 11.47 11.13
C ILE A 26 -1.37 10.61 9.97
N HIS A 27 -1.91 11.25 8.94
CA HIS A 27 -2.36 10.65 7.69
C HIS A 27 -1.36 11.01 6.58
N ALA A 28 -0.35 10.16 6.39
CA ALA A 28 0.74 10.39 5.45
C ALA A 28 0.37 9.98 4.03
N GLY A 29 0.52 10.89 3.08
CA GLY A 29 0.26 10.66 1.67
C GLY A 29 1.52 10.48 0.82
N GLN A 30 1.31 10.31 -0.49
CA GLN A 30 2.37 10.11 -1.47
C GLN A 30 3.34 11.31 -1.58
N GLY A 31 2.89 12.52 -1.19
CA GLY A 31 3.73 13.71 -1.16
C GLY A 31 4.96 13.57 -0.27
N ILE A 32 4.89 12.74 0.78
CA ILE A 32 6.04 12.40 1.62
C ILE A 32 7.12 11.66 0.82
N LEU A 33 6.70 10.71 -0.03
CA LEU A 33 7.63 9.95 -0.88
C LEU A 33 8.24 10.82 -1.97
N TYR A 34 7.47 11.73 -2.56
CA TYR A 34 7.97 12.65 -3.59
C TYR A 34 8.97 13.66 -3.04
N ALA A 35 8.73 14.17 -1.84
CA ALA A 35 9.63 15.10 -1.16
C ALA A 35 10.79 14.42 -0.44
N GLU A 36 10.85 13.08 -0.42
CA GLU A 36 11.85 12.31 0.36
C GLU A 36 11.88 12.70 1.84
N ALA A 37 10.68 12.87 2.42
CA ALA A 37 10.47 13.44 3.75
C ALA A 37 10.17 12.36 4.82
N THR A 38 10.48 11.10 4.55
CA THR A 38 10.30 9.99 5.52
C THR A 38 11.06 10.21 6.83
N PRO A 39 12.33 10.69 6.84
CA PRO A 39 13.04 10.97 8.11
C PRO A 39 12.33 12.04 8.95
N GLU A 40 11.84 13.11 8.32
CA GLU A 40 11.11 14.18 8.99
C GLU A 40 9.76 13.70 9.52
N LEU A 41 9.10 12.81 8.79
CA LEU A 41 7.84 12.21 9.23
C LEU A 41 8.03 11.31 10.46
N ILE A 42 9.11 10.52 10.49
CA ILE A 42 9.47 9.68 11.65
C ILE A 42 9.74 10.57 12.86
N GLU A 43 10.59 11.59 12.71
CA GLU A 43 10.92 12.53 13.76
C GLU A 43 9.68 13.22 14.33
N LEU A 44 8.74 13.63 13.47
CA LEU A 44 7.46 14.22 13.88
C LEU A 44 6.59 13.24 14.67
N ALA A 45 6.43 12.02 14.17
CA ALA A 45 5.65 10.99 14.84
C ALA A 45 6.21 10.67 16.24
N GLU A 46 7.52 10.54 16.35
CA GLU A 46 8.21 10.31 17.61
C GLU A 46 8.12 11.51 18.56
N PHE A 47 8.28 12.73 18.04
CA PHE A 47 8.19 13.95 18.83
C PHE A 47 6.80 14.10 19.48
N LEU A 48 5.75 13.84 18.71
CA LEU A 48 4.36 13.94 19.17
C LEU A 48 3.83 12.66 19.81
N GLN A 49 4.53 11.53 19.72
CA GLN A 49 4.01 10.19 20.02
C GLN A 49 2.65 9.97 19.33
N ALA A 50 2.58 10.37 18.05
CA ALA A 50 1.37 10.30 17.24
C ALA A 50 1.42 9.10 16.30
N PRO A 51 0.40 8.21 16.32
CA PRO A 51 0.30 7.09 15.38
C PRO A 51 0.22 7.59 13.93
N VAL A 52 0.81 6.82 13.02
CA VAL A 52 0.86 7.13 11.59
C VAL A 52 0.11 6.09 10.79
N MET A 53 -0.88 6.52 10.03
CA MET A 53 -1.47 5.76 8.93
C MET A 53 -1.05 6.37 7.60
N THR A 54 -0.91 5.55 6.57
CA THR A 54 -0.64 6.03 5.22
C THR A 54 -1.90 5.99 4.35
N THR A 55 -1.96 6.83 3.32
CA THR A 55 -2.86 6.54 2.20
C THR A 55 -2.35 5.31 1.45
N LEU A 56 -3.18 4.64 0.65
CA LEU A 56 -2.71 3.53 -0.18
C LEU A 56 -1.58 3.96 -1.15
N PRO A 57 -1.66 5.10 -1.88
CA PRO A 57 -0.52 5.60 -2.67
C PRO A 57 0.69 6.02 -1.84
N GLY A 58 0.49 6.33 -0.57
CA GLY A 58 1.55 6.71 0.38
C GLY A 58 2.10 5.53 1.18
N LYS A 59 1.60 4.30 0.96
CA LYS A 59 2.17 3.11 1.63
C LYS A 59 3.67 3.07 1.33
N SER A 60 4.47 2.74 2.35
CA SER A 60 5.93 2.89 2.40
C SER A 60 6.48 4.30 2.72
N ALA A 61 5.64 5.33 2.87
CA ALA A 61 6.11 6.65 3.36
C ALA A 61 6.54 6.64 4.83
N PHE A 62 6.09 5.64 5.57
CA PHE A 62 6.43 5.40 6.97
C PHE A 62 6.71 3.91 7.16
N PRO A 63 7.80 3.50 7.83
CA PRO A 63 8.12 2.09 8.00
C PRO A 63 7.04 1.36 8.80
N GLU A 64 6.48 0.26 8.26
CA GLU A 64 5.41 -0.48 8.96
C GLU A 64 5.92 -1.35 10.12
N THR A 65 7.25 -1.42 10.29
CA THR A 65 7.91 -1.98 11.47
C THR A 65 7.98 -1.01 12.65
N HIS A 66 7.73 0.30 12.41
CA HIS A 66 7.81 1.30 13.47
C HIS A 66 6.67 1.14 14.49
N PRO A 67 6.92 1.27 15.82
CA PRO A 67 5.90 1.06 16.86
C PRO A 67 4.67 1.97 16.76
N LEU A 68 4.78 3.13 16.11
CA LEU A 68 3.67 4.05 15.85
C LEU A 68 2.98 3.81 14.50
N SER A 69 3.37 2.79 13.73
CA SER A 69 2.73 2.49 12.45
C SER A 69 1.39 1.79 12.63
N LEU A 70 0.38 2.31 11.96
CA LEU A 70 -0.95 1.69 11.89
C LEU A 70 -1.16 0.90 10.58
N GLY A 71 -0.26 1.03 9.59
CA GLY A 71 -0.43 0.50 8.26
C GLY A 71 -1.14 1.47 7.31
N SER A 72 -1.68 0.96 6.20
CA SER A 72 -2.32 1.78 5.17
C SER A 72 -3.84 1.78 5.28
N GLY A 73 -4.43 2.94 5.07
CA GLY A 73 -5.86 3.11 4.88
C GLY A 73 -6.26 2.94 3.41
N GLY A 74 -7.45 2.38 3.18
CA GLY A 74 -7.98 2.14 1.84
C GLY A 74 -9.28 1.35 1.90
N PRO A 75 -9.73 0.75 0.78
CA PRO A 75 -10.89 -0.15 0.78
C PRO A 75 -10.69 -1.37 1.66
N SER A 76 -9.48 -1.93 1.64
CA SER A 76 -8.99 -2.90 2.63
C SER A 76 -7.95 -2.21 3.51
N THR A 77 -8.07 -2.41 4.82
CA THR A 77 -7.24 -1.72 5.81
C THR A 77 -7.05 -2.59 7.04
N THR A 78 -6.22 -2.15 7.98
CA THR A 78 -5.95 -2.85 9.24
C THR A 78 -6.92 -2.42 10.34
N ALA A 79 -7.09 -3.25 11.36
CA ALA A 79 -7.89 -2.89 12.55
C ALA A 79 -7.32 -1.68 13.27
N GLN A 80 -5.99 -1.53 13.27
CA GLN A 80 -5.32 -0.39 13.91
C GLN A 80 -5.73 0.93 13.25
N VAL A 81 -5.70 1.02 11.91
CA VAL A 81 -6.15 2.22 11.20
C VAL A 81 -7.57 2.56 11.58
N ASN A 82 -8.49 1.59 11.55
CA ASN A 82 -9.90 1.81 11.90
C ASN A 82 -10.07 2.30 13.35
N LYS A 83 -9.43 1.63 14.32
CA LYS A 83 -9.50 1.98 15.74
C LYS A 83 -9.00 3.39 16.00
N TYR A 84 -7.75 3.67 15.63
CA TYR A 84 -7.10 4.93 15.95
C TYR A 84 -7.72 6.11 15.20
N LEU A 85 -8.16 5.91 13.96
CA LEU A 85 -8.86 6.95 13.21
C LEU A 85 -10.22 7.29 13.85
N LYS A 86 -10.97 6.30 14.36
CA LYS A 86 -12.21 6.55 15.09
C LYS A 86 -11.98 7.30 16.41
N GLU A 87 -10.93 6.96 17.13
CA GLU A 87 -10.62 7.51 18.46
C GLU A 87 -9.92 8.88 18.39
N SER A 88 -9.31 9.25 17.26
CA SER A 88 -8.58 10.51 17.13
C SER A 88 -9.48 11.73 17.29
N ASP A 89 -8.94 12.81 17.82
CA ASP A 89 -9.55 14.15 17.87
C ASP A 89 -9.04 15.05 16.75
N LEU A 90 -7.81 14.82 16.29
CA LEU A 90 -7.16 15.56 15.22
C LEU A 90 -6.53 14.62 14.20
N VAL A 91 -6.74 14.91 12.91
CA VAL A 91 -6.07 14.25 11.78
C VAL A 91 -5.15 15.25 11.09
N PHE A 92 -3.84 15.00 11.17
CA PHE A 92 -2.83 15.75 10.43
C PHE A 92 -2.56 15.08 9.09
N GLY A 93 -3.05 15.66 8.01
CA GLY A 93 -2.76 15.21 6.65
C GLY A 93 -1.42 15.73 6.17
N ALA A 94 -0.44 14.84 6.04
CA ALA A 94 0.91 15.14 5.61
C ALA A 94 1.16 14.67 4.18
N GLY A 95 1.20 15.59 3.20
CA GLY A 95 1.42 15.27 1.80
C GLY A 95 0.34 14.37 1.18
N CYS A 96 -0.88 14.43 1.68
CA CYS A 96 -2.06 13.76 1.13
C CYS A 96 -3.03 14.79 0.55
N SER A 97 -3.96 14.36 -0.32
CA SER A 97 -4.94 15.25 -0.95
C SER A 97 -6.30 15.25 -0.25
N PHE A 98 -6.50 14.42 0.78
CA PHE A 98 -7.81 14.20 1.42
C PHE A 98 -8.97 13.95 0.43
N THR A 99 -8.68 13.36 -0.74
CA THR A 99 -9.71 13.09 -1.75
C THR A 99 -10.66 12.00 -1.25
N LYS A 100 -11.98 12.25 -1.34
CA LYS A 100 -13.01 11.23 -1.12
C LYS A 100 -13.21 10.41 -2.38
N THR A 101 -12.90 9.15 -2.30
CA THR A 101 -13.17 8.15 -3.34
C THR A 101 -13.50 6.82 -2.69
N ASN A 102 -14.04 5.88 -3.47
CA ASN A 102 -14.26 4.50 -3.00
C ASN A 102 -12.96 3.76 -2.69
N PHE A 103 -11.80 4.37 -2.98
CA PHE A 103 -10.46 3.80 -2.77
C PHE A 103 -9.66 4.53 -1.69
N ALA A 104 -10.25 5.54 -1.04
CA ALA A 104 -9.64 6.25 0.06
C ALA A 104 -10.20 5.78 1.40
N GLN A 105 -9.41 5.91 2.46
CA GLN A 105 -9.88 5.71 3.81
C GLN A 105 -10.92 6.77 4.17
N ALA A 106 -12.10 6.34 4.59
CA ALA A 106 -13.12 7.26 5.09
C ALA A 106 -12.68 7.84 6.44
N ILE A 107 -12.68 9.17 6.53
CA ILE A 107 -12.39 9.89 7.78
C ILE A 107 -13.72 10.20 8.48
N PRO A 108 -13.93 9.78 9.74
CA PRO A 108 -15.13 10.08 10.49
C PRO A 108 -15.34 11.58 10.68
N HIS A 109 -16.60 12.00 10.78
CA HIS A 109 -16.95 13.39 11.08
C HIS A 109 -16.49 13.84 12.48
N GLY A 110 -16.36 15.16 12.68
CA GLY A 110 -16.05 15.75 13.98
C GLY A 110 -14.56 15.79 14.32
N LYS A 111 -13.69 15.47 13.39
CA LYS A 111 -12.25 15.59 13.56
C LYS A 111 -11.74 16.99 13.21
N THR A 112 -10.78 17.50 13.96
CA THR A 112 -9.99 18.66 13.55
C THR A 112 -9.05 18.25 12.43
N ILE A 113 -9.13 18.91 11.27
CA ILE A 113 -8.27 18.61 10.12
C ILE A 113 -7.19 19.69 10.02
N VAL A 114 -5.94 19.28 10.13
CA VAL A 114 -4.76 20.08 9.79
C VAL A 114 -4.18 19.50 8.50
N HIS A 115 -4.02 20.32 7.47
CA HIS A 115 -3.65 19.85 6.13
C HIS A 115 -2.35 20.48 5.64
N MET A 116 -1.34 19.66 5.37
CA MET A 116 -0.09 20.05 4.74
C MET A 116 -0.04 19.46 3.32
N THR A 117 0.03 20.31 2.32
CA THR A 117 0.05 19.94 0.91
C THR A 117 0.79 20.99 0.08
N ASN A 118 1.27 20.61 -1.11
CA ASN A 118 1.77 21.53 -2.14
C ASN A 118 0.72 21.86 -3.22
N ASP A 119 -0.51 21.40 -3.05
CA ASP A 119 -1.65 21.59 -3.95
C ASP A 119 -2.70 22.45 -3.24
N GLU A 120 -2.77 23.74 -3.61
CA GLU A 120 -3.72 24.68 -3.03
C GLU A 120 -5.18 24.27 -3.27
N ASP A 121 -5.46 23.67 -4.43
CA ASP A 121 -6.80 23.22 -4.80
C ASP A 121 -7.29 22.02 -3.98
N ALA A 122 -6.41 21.33 -3.29
CA ALA A 122 -6.77 20.25 -2.38
C ALA A 122 -7.25 20.75 -1.02
N ILE A 123 -6.90 21.99 -0.62
CA ILE A 123 -7.22 22.54 0.69
C ILE A 123 -8.73 22.82 0.80
N GLY A 124 -9.39 22.19 1.78
CA GLY A 124 -10.82 22.40 2.03
C GLY A 124 -11.77 21.82 0.99
N ARG A 125 -11.27 21.14 -0.04
CA ARG A 125 -12.09 20.63 -1.15
C ARG A 125 -13.11 19.58 -0.72
N GLU A 126 -12.70 18.61 0.06
CA GLU A 126 -13.54 17.47 0.47
C GLU A 126 -13.83 17.43 1.97
N PHE A 127 -12.92 17.98 2.77
CA PHE A 127 -13.04 18.08 4.21
C PHE A 127 -12.82 19.52 4.63
N LYS A 128 -13.64 20.00 5.57
CA LYS A 128 -13.40 21.31 6.19
C LYS A 128 -12.02 21.26 6.85
N THR A 129 -11.08 22.04 6.30
CA THR A 129 -9.73 22.19 6.83
C THR A 129 -9.72 23.31 7.86
N GLU A 130 -9.31 23.02 9.08
CA GLU A 130 -9.24 24.04 10.15
C GLU A 130 -7.94 24.86 10.02
N LEU A 131 -6.85 24.20 9.69
CA LEU A 131 -5.54 24.83 9.46
C LEU A 131 -4.89 24.19 8.24
N ALA A 132 -4.27 25.02 7.40
CA ALA A 132 -3.54 24.56 6.23
C ALA A 132 -2.10 25.07 6.24
N MET A 133 -1.16 24.26 5.76
CA MET A 133 0.22 24.63 5.47
C MET A 133 0.50 24.27 4.01
N LEU A 134 0.72 25.28 3.17
CA LEU A 134 0.98 25.14 1.75
C LEU A 134 2.48 25.14 1.49
N GLY A 135 3.03 24.03 0.98
CA GLY A 135 4.46 23.96 0.64
C GLY A 135 4.95 22.54 0.40
N ASP A 136 6.26 22.44 0.16
CA ASP A 136 6.97 21.18 0.01
C ASP A 136 6.96 20.39 1.31
N ALA A 137 6.65 19.10 1.25
CA ALA A 137 6.44 18.30 2.45
C ALA A 137 7.68 18.22 3.35
N LYS A 138 8.90 18.12 2.79
CA LYS A 138 10.13 18.07 3.56
C LYS A 138 10.42 19.40 4.26
N LEU A 139 10.31 20.49 3.52
CA LEU A 139 10.57 21.83 4.05
C LEU A 139 9.57 22.21 5.13
N VAL A 140 8.26 21.92 4.91
CA VAL A 140 7.22 22.25 5.87
C VAL A 140 7.31 21.38 7.12
N LEU A 141 7.63 20.09 6.98
CA LEU A 141 7.86 19.23 8.16
C LEU A 141 9.05 19.71 8.99
N ARG A 142 10.14 20.19 8.37
CA ARG A 142 11.26 20.82 9.11
C ARG A 142 10.81 22.06 9.87
N GLN A 143 10.12 22.99 9.20
CA GLN A 143 9.57 24.17 9.87
C GLN A 143 8.68 23.81 11.05
N LEU A 144 7.79 22.80 10.85
CA LEU A 144 6.86 22.34 11.88
C LEU A 144 7.61 21.73 13.08
N LEU A 145 8.64 20.91 12.84
CA LEU A 145 9.47 20.33 13.89
C LEU A 145 10.21 21.39 14.69
N ASP A 146 10.79 22.38 14.01
CA ASP A 146 11.50 23.48 14.67
C ASP A 146 10.55 24.31 15.55
N GLU A 147 9.35 24.58 15.05
CA GLU A 147 8.31 25.32 15.78
C GLU A 147 7.78 24.51 16.97
N LEU A 148 7.53 23.20 16.79
CA LEU A 148 7.13 22.30 17.89
C LEU A 148 8.17 22.27 19.00
N LYS A 149 9.44 22.17 18.65
CA LYS A 149 10.56 22.23 19.62
C LYS A 149 10.62 23.57 20.35
N SER A 150 10.37 24.66 19.62
CA SER A 150 10.33 26.03 20.21
C SER A 150 9.17 26.17 21.18
N GLN A 151 7.98 25.69 20.86
CA GLN A 151 6.78 25.84 21.71
C GLN A 151 6.76 24.88 22.90
N ALA A 152 7.15 23.61 22.69
CA ALA A 152 7.07 22.57 23.73
C ALA A 152 8.36 22.38 24.54
N GLY A 153 9.50 22.82 24.02
CA GLY A 153 10.83 22.64 24.64
C GLY A 153 11.37 21.21 24.54
N SER A 154 10.52 20.19 24.58
CA SER A 154 10.91 18.78 24.49
C SER A 154 9.83 17.93 23.84
N ALA A 155 10.23 16.78 23.27
CA ALA A 155 9.31 15.77 22.77
C ALA A 155 8.39 15.22 23.88
N ARG A 156 7.22 14.73 23.51
CA ARG A 156 6.37 13.95 24.43
C ARG A 156 7.16 12.72 24.92
N PRO A 157 7.04 12.35 26.20
CA PRO A 157 7.63 11.11 26.70
C PRO A 157 7.17 9.90 25.89
N LYS A 158 8.07 8.94 25.68
CA LYS A 158 7.70 7.68 24.99
C LYS A 158 6.50 7.03 25.68
N ASN A 159 5.45 6.81 24.93
CA ASN A 159 4.20 6.23 25.43
C ASN A 159 4.15 4.71 25.17
N GLN A 160 4.73 3.95 26.10
CA GLN A 160 4.78 2.49 25.98
C GLN A 160 3.38 1.86 25.94
N ILE A 161 2.41 2.43 26.64
CA ILE A 161 1.01 1.94 26.65
C ILE A 161 0.42 2.05 25.24
N LEU A 162 0.67 3.17 24.54
CA LEU A 162 0.24 3.38 23.15
C LEU A 162 0.90 2.36 22.21
N HIS A 163 2.21 2.16 22.34
CA HIS A 163 2.96 1.21 21.51
C HIS A 163 2.45 -0.22 21.69
N ASP A 164 2.21 -0.63 22.94
CA ASP A 164 1.68 -1.96 23.26
C ASP A 164 0.25 -2.12 22.75
N ASP A 165 -0.61 -1.10 22.87
CA ASP A 165 -1.97 -1.16 22.37
C ASP A 165 -2.04 -1.27 20.83
N ILE A 166 -1.16 -0.55 20.09
CA ILE A 166 -1.03 -0.70 18.64
C ILE A 166 -0.62 -2.13 18.29
N ARG A 167 0.42 -2.65 18.95
CA ARG A 167 0.93 -4.02 18.73
C ARG A 167 -0.15 -5.07 19.02
N LEU A 168 -0.81 -5.01 20.17
CA LEU A 168 -1.85 -5.96 20.56
C LEU A 168 -3.06 -5.90 19.62
N THR A 169 -3.42 -4.70 19.13
CA THR A 169 -4.50 -4.53 18.16
C THR A 169 -4.12 -5.20 16.82
N LYS A 170 -2.85 -5.04 16.38
CA LYS A 170 -2.32 -5.70 15.17
C LYS A 170 -2.34 -7.22 15.31
N GLU A 171 -1.83 -7.73 16.44
CA GLU A 171 -1.77 -9.16 16.71
C GLU A 171 -3.19 -9.80 16.75
N ALA A 172 -4.13 -9.16 17.43
CA ALA A 172 -5.51 -9.63 17.50
C ALA A 172 -6.22 -9.61 16.13
N TRP A 173 -5.98 -8.60 15.33
CA TRP A 173 -6.49 -8.54 13.96
C TRP A 173 -5.86 -9.62 13.07
N LEU A 174 -4.54 -9.76 13.12
CA LEU A 174 -3.82 -10.75 12.32
C LEU A 174 -4.25 -12.18 12.68
N ALA A 175 -4.47 -12.46 13.96
CA ALA A 175 -4.96 -13.77 14.43
C ALA A 175 -6.30 -14.18 13.79
N GLN A 176 -7.18 -13.22 13.47
CA GLN A 176 -8.45 -13.49 12.77
C GLN A 176 -8.23 -13.92 11.31
N TRP A 177 -7.15 -13.45 10.68
CA TRP A 177 -6.82 -13.75 9.30
C TRP A 177 -5.88 -14.95 9.13
N MET A 178 -5.21 -15.40 10.19
CA MET A 178 -4.30 -16.55 10.14
C MET A 178 -4.89 -17.79 9.49
N PRO A 179 -6.17 -18.17 9.72
CA PRO A 179 -6.75 -19.33 9.04
C PRO A 179 -6.75 -19.24 7.52
N LYS A 180 -6.85 -18.03 6.94
CA LYS A 180 -6.75 -17.79 5.49
C LYS A 180 -5.31 -17.65 5.03
N LEU A 181 -4.49 -16.96 5.82
CA LEU A 181 -3.08 -16.70 5.52
C LEU A 181 -2.23 -17.97 5.54
N THR A 182 -2.67 -19.02 6.24
CA THR A 182 -1.99 -20.31 6.35
C THR A 182 -2.84 -21.49 5.86
N SER A 183 -3.84 -21.23 5.03
CA SER A 183 -4.77 -22.25 4.52
C SER A 183 -4.08 -23.25 3.61
N ASP A 184 -4.38 -24.54 3.80
CA ASP A 184 -3.93 -25.62 2.93
C ASP A 184 -4.99 -26.08 1.93
N GLU A 185 -6.08 -25.30 1.75
CA GLU A 185 -7.16 -25.63 0.82
C GLU A 185 -6.72 -25.62 -0.65
N VAL A 186 -7.40 -26.40 -1.48
CA VAL A 186 -7.19 -26.48 -2.93
C VAL A 186 -8.56 -26.34 -3.62
N PRO A 187 -8.73 -25.38 -4.57
CA PRO A 187 -7.75 -24.39 -5.04
C PRO A 187 -7.27 -23.46 -3.90
N MET A 188 -6.04 -22.95 -4.03
CA MET A 188 -5.37 -22.22 -2.97
C MET A 188 -6.11 -20.94 -2.56
N ASN A 189 -6.03 -20.58 -1.28
CA ASN A 189 -6.46 -19.26 -0.83
C ASN A 189 -5.48 -18.17 -1.32
N PRO A 190 -5.92 -17.10 -1.99
CA PRO A 190 -5.03 -16.05 -2.46
C PRO A 190 -4.27 -15.32 -1.32
N TYR A 191 -4.83 -15.29 -0.12
CA TYR A 191 -4.14 -14.76 1.07
C TYR A 191 -2.91 -15.59 1.46
N ARG A 192 -2.97 -16.93 1.28
CA ARG A 192 -1.82 -17.81 1.51
C ARG A 192 -0.68 -17.47 0.55
N VAL A 193 -0.96 -17.23 -0.72
CA VAL A 193 0.06 -16.86 -1.71
C VAL A 193 0.77 -15.55 -1.31
N VAL A 194 0.00 -14.52 -0.92
CA VAL A 194 0.55 -13.23 -0.47
C VAL A 194 1.36 -13.37 0.81
N TRP A 195 0.89 -14.18 1.75
CA TRP A 195 1.55 -14.42 3.02
C TRP A 195 2.90 -15.13 2.85
N ASP A 196 2.90 -16.21 2.09
CA ASP A 196 4.12 -16.97 1.83
C ASP A 196 5.12 -16.15 1.00
N LEU A 197 4.65 -15.36 0.01
CA LEU A 197 5.50 -14.43 -0.74
C LEU A 197 6.22 -13.46 0.21
N MET A 198 5.48 -12.80 1.12
CA MET A 198 6.06 -11.84 2.05
C MET A 198 7.09 -12.46 2.99
N HIS A 199 6.90 -13.73 3.38
CA HIS A 199 7.82 -14.43 4.29
C HIS A 199 8.98 -15.12 3.59
N THR A 200 8.98 -15.18 2.26
CA THR A 200 10.06 -15.79 1.47
C THR A 200 11.05 -14.75 0.96
N VAL A 201 10.60 -13.51 0.70
CA VAL A 201 11.45 -12.47 0.13
C VAL A 201 12.18 -11.64 1.19
N ASP A 202 13.32 -11.05 0.83
CA ASP A 202 13.98 -10.01 1.63
C ASP A 202 13.24 -8.66 1.43
N LEU A 203 12.39 -8.30 2.39
CA LEU A 203 11.56 -7.10 2.33
C LEU A 203 12.37 -5.80 2.27
N ASP A 204 13.58 -5.76 2.79
CA ASP A 204 14.44 -4.57 2.78
C ASP A 204 15.04 -4.33 1.38
N ASN A 205 15.19 -5.39 0.59
CA ASN A 205 15.72 -5.36 -0.77
C ASN A 205 14.66 -5.64 -1.86
N THR A 206 13.37 -5.54 -1.50
CA THR A 206 12.26 -5.80 -2.42
C THR A 206 11.47 -4.53 -2.70
N ILE A 207 11.12 -4.32 -3.98
CA ILE A 207 10.09 -3.37 -4.42
C ILE A 207 8.91 -4.18 -4.95
N ILE A 208 7.72 -3.94 -4.41
CA ILE A 208 6.51 -4.61 -4.87
C ILE A 208 5.56 -3.62 -5.54
N THR A 209 4.98 -4.04 -6.66
CA THR A 209 3.88 -3.34 -7.32
C THR A 209 2.62 -4.19 -7.25
N HIS A 210 1.47 -3.55 -7.24
CA HIS A 210 0.20 -4.25 -7.20
C HIS A 210 -0.74 -3.78 -8.31
N GLU A 211 -1.58 -4.69 -8.75
CA GLU A 211 -2.64 -4.41 -9.69
C GLU A 211 -3.92 -3.93 -8.99
N SER A 212 -4.86 -3.44 -9.76
CA SER A 212 -6.20 -3.11 -9.28
C SER A 212 -7.02 -4.39 -9.00
N GLY A 213 -8.15 -4.23 -8.31
CA GLY A 213 -9.03 -5.34 -7.99
C GLY A 213 -8.60 -6.14 -6.76
N SER A 214 -8.96 -7.41 -6.74
CA SER A 214 -8.76 -8.30 -5.58
C SER A 214 -7.31 -8.47 -5.18
N ALA A 215 -6.38 -8.51 -6.14
CA ALA A 215 -4.94 -8.60 -5.87
C ALA A 215 -4.44 -7.46 -4.94
N ARG A 216 -4.92 -6.22 -5.15
CA ARG A 216 -4.63 -5.09 -4.26
C ARG A 216 -5.21 -5.30 -2.87
N GLU A 217 -6.46 -5.77 -2.80
CA GLU A 217 -7.17 -5.95 -1.52
C GLU A 217 -6.54 -7.06 -0.67
N TYR A 218 -6.00 -8.10 -1.31
CA TYR A 218 -5.27 -9.17 -0.60
C TYR A 218 -3.89 -8.68 -0.12
N LEU A 219 -3.22 -7.83 -0.90
CA LEU A 219 -1.84 -7.43 -0.62
C LEU A 219 -1.75 -6.26 0.37
N SER A 220 -2.55 -5.19 0.17
CA SER A 220 -2.32 -3.90 0.82
C SER A 220 -2.38 -3.92 2.35
N PRO A 221 -3.27 -4.66 3.05
CA PRO A 221 -3.27 -4.66 4.52
C PRO A 221 -2.21 -5.58 5.13
N PHE A 222 -1.76 -6.62 4.41
CA PHE A 222 -0.88 -7.66 4.97
C PHE A 222 0.58 -7.48 4.61
N TRP A 223 0.91 -6.85 3.47
CA TRP A 223 2.30 -6.61 3.09
C TRP A 223 2.95 -5.56 3.97
N GLU A 224 4.10 -5.89 4.57
CA GLU A 224 4.86 -4.98 5.42
C GLU A 224 5.87 -4.18 4.60
N ALA A 225 5.59 -2.90 4.38
CA ALA A 225 6.50 -1.98 3.68
C ALA A 225 7.53 -1.41 4.67
N ARG A 226 8.83 -1.67 4.44
CA ARG A 226 9.90 -1.32 5.37
C ARG A 226 10.69 -0.08 4.96
N ALA A 227 10.85 0.16 3.66
CA ALA A 227 11.64 1.25 3.12
C ALA A 227 10.79 2.17 2.23
N PRO A 228 11.15 3.47 2.10
CA PRO A 228 10.48 4.36 1.17
C PRO A 228 10.51 3.82 -0.26
N ARG A 229 9.38 3.92 -0.96
CA ARG A 229 9.19 3.42 -2.34
C ARG A 229 9.33 1.91 -2.52
N SER A 230 9.28 1.14 -1.42
CA SER A 230 9.27 -0.34 -1.52
C SER A 230 7.89 -0.92 -1.89
N PHE A 231 6.83 -0.10 -1.83
CA PHE A 231 5.47 -0.45 -2.23
C PHE A 231 4.93 0.61 -3.18
N ILE A 232 4.65 0.24 -4.44
CA ILE A 232 4.25 1.17 -5.49
C ILE A 232 2.95 0.71 -6.12
N GLY A 233 1.95 1.59 -6.19
CA GLY A 233 0.68 1.28 -6.81
C GLY A 233 -0.28 2.46 -6.87
N TRP A 234 -1.45 2.26 -7.48
CA TRP A 234 -2.50 3.24 -7.58
C TRP A 234 -3.41 3.23 -6.35
N GLY A 235 -3.73 4.41 -5.85
CA GLY A 235 -4.68 4.55 -4.74
C GLY A 235 -6.02 5.17 -5.13
N LYS A 236 -6.13 5.72 -6.34
CA LYS A 236 -7.32 6.48 -6.80
C LYS A 236 -7.90 5.95 -8.10
N SER A 237 -7.27 4.99 -8.74
CA SER A 237 -7.67 4.42 -10.02
C SER A 237 -7.92 2.93 -9.91
N THR A 238 -8.73 2.42 -10.84
CA THR A 238 -8.98 0.99 -11.05
C THR A 238 -8.49 0.53 -12.42
N GLN A 239 -7.61 1.28 -13.04
CA GLN A 239 -6.98 0.90 -14.30
C GLN A 239 -6.28 -0.44 -14.15
N LEU A 240 -6.60 -1.39 -15.03
CA LEU A 240 -5.89 -2.67 -15.14
C LEU A 240 -4.67 -2.54 -16.06
N GLY A 241 -3.63 -3.31 -15.78
CA GLY A 241 -2.46 -3.45 -16.63
C GLY A 241 -1.29 -2.53 -16.33
N TYR A 242 -1.41 -1.58 -15.40
CA TYR A 242 -0.32 -0.65 -15.11
C TYR A 242 0.82 -1.25 -14.29
N SER A 243 0.53 -2.29 -13.48
CA SER A 243 1.45 -2.78 -12.45
C SER A 243 2.67 -3.49 -13.04
N LEU A 244 2.52 -4.17 -14.17
CA LEU A 244 3.62 -4.84 -14.88
C LEU A 244 4.66 -3.81 -15.35
N GLY A 245 4.21 -2.74 -16.03
CA GLY A 245 5.08 -1.65 -16.45
C GLY A 245 5.74 -0.91 -15.27
N LEU A 246 5.03 -0.77 -14.13
CA LEU A 246 5.62 -0.21 -12.90
C LEU A 246 6.75 -1.08 -12.34
N ALA A 247 6.57 -2.40 -12.32
CA ALA A 247 7.63 -3.32 -11.85
C ALA A 247 8.86 -3.26 -12.75
N MET A 248 8.66 -3.22 -14.07
CA MET A 248 9.75 -3.04 -15.05
C MET A 248 10.47 -1.71 -14.83
N GLY A 249 9.71 -0.61 -14.67
CA GLY A 249 10.27 0.71 -14.36
C GLY A 249 11.03 0.75 -13.03
N ALA A 250 10.51 0.07 -11.99
CA ALA A 250 11.18 -0.05 -10.71
C ALA A 250 12.51 -0.82 -10.84
N LYS A 251 12.53 -1.90 -11.63
CA LYS A 251 13.74 -2.69 -11.89
C LYS A 251 14.81 -1.88 -12.64
N LEU A 252 14.41 -1.05 -13.59
CA LEU A 252 15.33 -0.15 -14.29
C LEU A 252 15.89 0.96 -13.37
N ALA A 253 15.07 1.44 -12.42
CA ALA A 253 15.47 2.48 -11.47
C ALA A 253 16.30 1.95 -10.28
N ALA A 254 16.15 0.67 -9.92
CA ALA A 254 16.81 0.00 -8.81
C ALA A 254 17.21 -1.43 -9.24
N PRO A 255 18.22 -1.57 -10.12
CA PRO A 255 18.58 -2.85 -10.74
C PRO A 255 19.08 -3.89 -9.72
N GLU A 256 19.57 -3.46 -8.57
CA GLU A 256 20.03 -4.32 -7.46
C GLU A 256 18.88 -4.96 -6.67
N LYS A 257 17.66 -4.39 -6.75
CA LYS A 257 16.53 -4.87 -5.95
C LYS A 257 15.73 -5.95 -6.67
N LEU A 258 15.09 -6.82 -5.89
CA LEU A 258 14.05 -7.71 -6.39
C LEU A 258 12.78 -6.87 -6.65
N CYS A 259 12.32 -6.81 -7.90
CA CYS A 259 11.10 -6.11 -8.27
C CYS A 259 10.00 -7.12 -8.57
N ILE A 260 8.94 -7.07 -7.78
CA ILE A 260 7.80 -8.00 -7.83
C ILE A 260 6.57 -7.27 -8.31
N ASN A 261 5.83 -7.89 -9.21
CA ASN A 261 4.49 -7.47 -9.60
C ASN A 261 3.47 -8.50 -9.11
N VAL A 262 2.40 -8.07 -8.43
CA VAL A 262 1.28 -8.93 -8.05
C VAL A 262 0.03 -8.47 -8.79
N MET A 263 -0.52 -9.35 -9.62
CA MET A 263 -1.68 -9.04 -10.46
C MET A 263 -2.66 -10.21 -10.55
N GLY A 264 -3.90 -9.89 -10.88
CA GLY A 264 -4.91 -10.90 -11.19
C GLY A 264 -4.85 -11.36 -12.65
N ASP A 265 -5.53 -12.46 -12.94
CA ASP A 265 -5.68 -13.06 -14.25
C ASP A 265 -6.27 -12.10 -15.32
N LEU A 266 -7.31 -11.35 -14.97
CA LEU A 266 -7.92 -10.37 -15.88
C LEU A 266 -6.92 -9.24 -16.24
N ALA A 267 -6.15 -8.78 -15.28
CA ALA A 267 -5.13 -7.77 -15.54
C ALA A 267 -4.01 -8.33 -16.43
N PHE A 268 -3.55 -9.56 -16.15
CA PHE A 268 -2.59 -10.24 -17.02
C PHE A 268 -3.11 -10.42 -18.43
N SER A 269 -4.38 -10.78 -18.61
CA SER A 269 -5.00 -10.94 -19.94
C SER A 269 -5.02 -9.65 -20.76
N THR A 270 -4.89 -8.47 -20.11
CA THR A 270 -4.86 -7.18 -20.82
C THR A 270 -3.45 -6.73 -21.23
N VAL A 271 -2.42 -7.09 -20.47
CA VAL A 271 -1.04 -6.58 -20.68
C VAL A 271 0.04 -7.67 -20.61
N GLY A 272 -0.33 -8.93 -20.43
CA GLY A 272 0.64 -10.02 -20.28
C GLY A 272 1.61 -10.17 -21.46
N LEU A 273 1.25 -9.67 -22.64
CA LEU A 273 2.16 -9.64 -23.79
C LEU A 273 3.35 -8.68 -23.60
N ASP A 274 3.26 -7.72 -22.67
CA ASP A 274 4.39 -6.84 -22.32
C ASP A 274 5.53 -7.60 -21.61
N VAL A 275 5.30 -8.86 -21.20
CA VAL A 275 6.35 -9.78 -20.75
C VAL A 275 7.43 -9.94 -21.82
N GLU A 276 7.06 -9.92 -23.13
CA GLU A 276 8.03 -9.90 -24.24
C GLU A 276 9.02 -8.74 -24.10
N THR A 277 8.54 -7.57 -23.74
CA THR A 277 9.41 -6.40 -23.55
C THR A 277 10.36 -6.62 -22.38
N ALA A 278 9.91 -7.23 -21.29
CA ALA A 278 10.79 -7.56 -20.16
C ALA A 278 11.89 -8.54 -20.57
N VAL A 279 11.54 -9.57 -21.35
CA VAL A 279 12.49 -10.55 -21.89
C VAL A 279 13.49 -9.91 -22.86
N ARG A 280 12.98 -9.22 -23.88
CA ARG A 280 13.82 -8.63 -24.94
C ARG A 280 14.75 -7.52 -24.45
N CYS A 281 14.34 -6.82 -23.37
CA CYS A 281 15.11 -5.71 -22.80
C CYS A 281 15.90 -6.10 -21.54
N ASP A 282 16.01 -7.38 -21.22
CA ASP A 282 16.75 -7.91 -20.07
C ASP A 282 16.32 -7.23 -18.75
N ILE A 283 15.00 -7.15 -18.51
CA ILE A 283 14.41 -6.57 -17.29
C ILE A 283 13.88 -7.70 -16.38
N PRO A 284 14.70 -8.29 -15.52
CA PRO A 284 14.34 -9.45 -14.70
C PRO A 284 13.40 -9.04 -13.56
N THR A 285 12.10 -9.17 -13.78
CA THR A 285 11.05 -8.97 -12.79
C THR A 285 10.38 -10.30 -12.43
N LEU A 286 9.85 -10.39 -11.20
CA LEU A 286 9.05 -11.53 -10.75
C LEU A 286 7.56 -11.12 -10.77
N THR A 287 6.78 -11.70 -11.68
CA THR A 287 5.34 -11.48 -11.75
C THR A 287 4.58 -12.65 -11.13
N ILE A 288 3.74 -12.33 -10.15
CA ILE A 288 2.84 -13.24 -9.47
C ILE A 288 1.44 -13.03 -10.05
N VAL A 289 0.91 -14.03 -10.73
CA VAL A 289 -0.46 -14.01 -11.27
C VAL A 289 -1.37 -14.80 -10.33
N ILE A 290 -2.31 -14.11 -9.68
CA ILE A 290 -3.38 -14.72 -8.89
C ILE A 290 -4.50 -15.08 -9.84
N ASN A 291 -4.59 -16.35 -10.22
CA ASN A 291 -5.59 -16.86 -11.17
C ASN A 291 -6.70 -17.60 -10.44
N ASN A 292 -7.85 -16.97 -10.30
CA ASN A 292 -9.09 -17.60 -9.82
C ASN A 292 -10.12 -17.78 -10.92
N ALA A 293 -9.78 -17.46 -12.16
CA ALA A 293 -10.64 -17.51 -13.35
C ALA A 293 -11.95 -16.70 -13.20
N TYR A 294 -11.95 -15.68 -12.30
CA TYR A 294 -13.17 -14.94 -11.98
C TYR A 294 -12.91 -13.49 -11.57
N MET A 295 -13.79 -12.57 -11.97
CA MET A 295 -13.72 -11.15 -11.56
C MET A 295 -14.34 -10.97 -10.17
N SER A 296 -13.60 -11.34 -9.12
CA SER A 296 -14.04 -11.42 -7.72
C SER A 296 -14.47 -10.11 -7.10
N ILE A 297 -13.89 -8.98 -7.52
CA ILE A 297 -14.08 -7.67 -6.87
C ILE A 297 -15.53 -7.15 -6.97
N TYR A 298 -16.32 -7.66 -7.89
CA TYR A 298 -17.69 -7.25 -8.10
C TYR A 298 -18.68 -8.33 -7.67
N ASP A 299 -19.67 -7.94 -6.88
CA ASP A 299 -20.84 -8.74 -6.57
C ASP A 299 -21.64 -9.08 -7.83
N ASP A 300 -22.23 -10.28 -7.89
CA ASP A 300 -22.99 -10.77 -9.05
C ASP A 300 -24.23 -9.93 -9.34
N SER A 301 -24.79 -9.29 -8.33
CA SER A 301 -25.94 -8.40 -8.48
C SER A 301 -25.63 -7.12 -9.25
N ARG A 302 -24.34 -6.76 -9.40
CA ARG A 302 -23.95 -5.49 -10.02
C ARG A 302 -24.24 -5.41 -11.51
N PHE A 303 -24.10 -6.53 -12.22
CA PHE A 303 -24.30 -6.61 -13.67
C PHE A 303 -25.10 -7.86 -14.07
N PRO A 304 -26.32 -8.08 -13.53
CA PRO A 304 -27.01 -9.36 -13.64
C PRO A 304 -27.31 -9.76 -15.09
N VAL A 305 -27.72 -8.82 -15.92
CA VAL A 305 -28.05 -9.09 -17.34
C VAL A 305 -26.80 -9.46 -18.14
N ALA A 306 -25.68 -8.79 -17.90
CA ALA A 306 -24.45 -9.06 -18.62
C ALA A 306 -23.80 -10.36 -18.12
N LEU A 307 -23.94 -10.69 -16.83
CA LEU A 307 -23.50 -11.96 -16.28
C LEU A 307 -24.30 -13.12 -16.90
N GLU A 308 -25.63 -13.02 -16.92
CA GLU A 308 -26.51 -14.06 -17.49
C GLU A 308 -26.26 -14.28 -18.98
N LYS A 309 -26.14 -13.20 -19.76
CA LYS A 309 -26.08 -13.31 -21.24
C LYS A 309 -24.65 -13.54 -21.76
N TYR A 310 -23.64 -13.04 -21.11
CA TYR A 310 -22.28 -12.98 -21.65
C TYR A 310 -21.22 -13.56 -20.71
N ASN A 311 -21.60 -14.05 -19.54
CA ASN A 311 -20.69 -14.64 -18.54
C ASN A 311 -19.46 -13.74 -18.26
N ILE A 312 -19.69 -12.44 -18.13
CA ILE A 312 -18.64 -11.40 -18.11
C ILE A 312 -17.64 -11.50 -16.94
N LYS A 313 -17.92 -12.31 -15.93
CA LYS A 313 -17.05 -12.47 -14.76
C LYS A 313 -16.11 -13.67 -14.86
N THR A 314 -16.32 -14.57 -15.80
CA THR A 314 -15.52 -15.78 -15.97
C THR A 314 -14.40 -15.54 -16.97
N LEU A 315 -13.21 -15.99 -16.62
CA LEU A 315 -12.04 -15.97 -17.48
C LEU A 315 -11.59 -17.39 -17.82
N SER A 316 -10.84 -17.51 -18.91
CA SER A 316 -10.17 -18.74 -19.30
C SER A 316 -8.77 -18.39 -19.83
N GLY A 317 -7.89 -19.35 -19.83
CA GLY A 317 -6.54 -19.20 -20.37
C GLY A 317 -5.48 -19.83 -19.47
N GLU A 318 -4.34 -20.10 -20.06
CA GLU A 318 -3.14 -20.62 -19.43
C GLU A 318 -2.09 -19.51 -19.47
N PHE A 319 -2.06 -18.67 -18.42
CA PHE A 319 -1.26 -17.44 -18.43
C PHE A 319 0.24 -17.71 -18.35
N SER A 320 0.66 -18.75 -17.62
CA SER A 320 2.05 -19.21 -17.60
C SER A 320 2.52 -19.67 -18.99
N GLU A 321 1.67 -20.38 -19.77
CA GLU A 321 2.02 -20.81 -21.12
C GLU A 321 2.15 -19.61 -22.08
N VAL A 322 1.31 -18.58 -21.95
CA VAL A 322 1.42 -17.35 -22.72
C VAL A 322 2.75 -16.65 -22.42
N ALA A 323 3.10 -16.50 -21.16
CA ALA A 323 4.37 -15.88 -20.76
C ALA A 323 5.59 -16.71 -21.22
N GLN A 324 5.50 -18.03 -21.17
CA GLN A 324 6.54 -18.93 -21.70
C GLN A 324 6.73 -18.75 -23.20
N ALA A 325 5.65 -18.60 -23.97
CA ALA A 325 5.73 -18.32 -25.39
C ALA A 325 6.38 -16.96 -25.70
N MET A 326 6.39 -16.01 -24.75
CA MET A 326 7.11 -14.73 -24.83
C MET A 326 8.57 -14.84 -24.35
N GLY A 327 9.03 -16.02 -23.90
CA GLY A 327 10.41 -16.28 -23.50
C GLY A 327 10.71 -16.12 -22.01
N ALA A 328 9.71 -15.90 -21.16
CA ALA A 328 9.90 -15.82 -19.73
C ALA A 328 10.09 -17.22 -19.10
N TYR A 329 10.75 -17.29 -17.95
CA TYR A 329 10.64 -18.45 -17.06
C TYR A 329 9.26 -18.48 -16.44
N THR A 330 8.63 -19.65 -16.41
CA THR A 330 7.26 -19.77 -15.91
C THR A 330 7.00 -21.04 -15.12
N GLU A 331 6.12 -20.94 -14.13
CA GLU A 331 5.55 -22.10 -13.44
C GLU A 331 4.05 -21.89 -13.23
N LYS A 332 3.28 -22.99 -13.24
CA LYS A 332 1.87 -23.04 -12.84
C LYS A 332 1.75 -23.82 -11.53
N ILE A 333 1.33 -23.15 -10.48
CA ILE A 333 1.31 -23.66 -9.11
C ILE A 333 -0.15 -23.94 -8.72
N THR A 334 -0.43 -25.18 -8.29
CA THR A 334 -1.79 -25.66 -7.99
C THR A 334 -1.96 -26.17 -6.55
N ALA A 335 -0.87 -26.28 -5.78
CA ALA A 335 -0.89 -26.78 -4.41
C ALA A 335 -0.17 -25.83 -3.45
N PRO A 336 -0.68 -25.65 -2.21
CA PRO A 336 -0.09 -24.74 -1.22
C PRO A 336 1.38 -25.05 -0.88
N ASN A 337 1.75 -26.32 -0.83
CA ASN A 337 3.12 -26.73 -0.49
C ASN A 337 4.15 -26.34 -1.56
N ASP A 338 3.72 -26.02 -2.77
CA ASP A 338 4.59 -25.62 -3.87
C ASP A 338 4.80 -24.08 -3.94
N ILE A 339 4.07 -23.27 -3.11
CA ILE A 339 4.15 -21.82 -3.13
C ILE A 339 5.56 -21.34 -2.83
N ILE A 340 6.09 -21.65 -1.64
CA ILE A 340 7.43 -21.22 -1.22
C ILE A 340 8.51 -21.73 -2.18
N PRO A 341 8.58 -23.02 -2.53
CA PRO A 341 9.59 -23.52 -3.46
C PRO A 341 9.55 -22.85 -4.85
N SER A 342 8.36 -22.54 -5.39
CA SER A 342 8.25 -21.85 -6.68
C SER A 342 8.71 -20.39 -6.60
N ILE A 343 8.41 -19.69 -5.51
CA ILE A 343 8.90 -18.33 -5.27
C ILE A 343 10.42 -18.30 -5.18
N GLU A 344 11.03 -19.25 -4.45
CA GLU A 344 12.50 -19.37 -4.33
C GLU A 344 13.16 -19.59 -5.70
N ARG A 345 12.59 -20.47 -6.53
CA ARG A 345 13.07 -20.68 -7.91
C ARG A 345 12.89 -19.43 -8.76
N GLY A 346 11.72 -18.75 -8.66
CA GLY A 346 11.47 -17.50 -9.35
C GLY A 346 12.47 -16.39 -8.97
N ILE A 347 12.84 -16.29 -7.69
CA ILE A 347 13.88 -15.37 -7.23
C ILE A 347 15.24 -15.73 -7.85
N ALA A 348 15.61 -17.00 -7.84
CA ALA A 348 16.87 -17.47 -8.43
C ALA A 348 16.92 -17.15 -9.94
N GLU A 349 15.83 -17.34 -10.66
CA GLU A 349 15.73 -17.02 -12.08
C GLU A 349 15.83 -15.51 -12.37
N THR A 350 15.23 -14.66 -11.53
CA THR A 350 15.43 -13.20 -11.68
C THR A 350 16.85 -12.78 -11.40
N GLN A 351 17.54 -13.43 -10.46
CA GLN A 351 18.97 -13.21 -10.20
C GLN A 351 19.86 -13.69 -11.36
N ALA A 352 19.42 -14.72 -12.09
CA ALA A 352 20.05 -15.19 -13.31
C ALA A 352 19.79 -14.28 -14.53
N GLY A 353 18.95 -13.25 -14.39
CA GLY A 353 18.63 -12.27 -15.44
C GLY A 353 17.34 -12.58 -16.21
N ASN A 354 16.55 -13.54 -15.80
CA ASN A 354 15.33 -13.94 -16.48
C ASN A 354 14.11 -13.15 -15.98
N ALA A 355 13.21 -12.76 -16.88
CA ALA A 355 11.85 -12.34 -16.53
C ALA A 355 11.06 -13.59 -16.11
N VAL A 356 10.32 -13.50 -15.01
CA VAL A 356 9.64 -14.64 -14.38
C VAL A 356 8.15 -14.37 -14.23
N VAL A 357 7.32 -15.37 -14.55
CA VAL A 357 5.88 -15.35 -14.31
C VAL A 357 5.47 -16.63 -13.57
N LEU A 358 5.00 -16.50 -12.35
CA LEU A 358 4.45 -17.58 -11.54
C LEU A 358 2.93 -17.44 -11.49
N GLU A 359 2.21 -18.43 -12.01
CA GLU A 359 0.76 -18.48 -12.03
C GLU A 359 0.24 -19.37 -10.90
N PHE A 360 -0.43 -18.76 -9.93
CA PHE A 360 -1.04 -19.45 -8.80
C PHE A 360 -2.52 -19.66 -9.01
N ILE A 361 -2.96 -20.92 -9.08
CA ILE A 361 -4.36 -21.27 -9.23
C ILE A 361 -5.04 -21.18 -7.86
N THR A 362 -5.91 -20.18 -7.73
CA THR A 362 -6.55 -19.87 -6.47
C THR A 362 -8.07 -20.03 -6.56
N LYS A 363 -8.72 -20.11 -5.42
CA LYS A 363 -10.18 -19.97 -5.36
C LYS A 363 -10.61 -18.52 -5.53
N ASP A 364 -11.87 -18.29 -5.82
CA ASP A 364 -12.52 -17.00 -5.63
C ASP A 364 -12.63 -16.68 -4.12
N GLU A 365 -12.14 -15.52 -3.70
CA GLU A 365 -12.17 -15.07 -2.32
C GLU A 365 -12.68 -13.62 -2.26
N GLY A 366 -13.87 -13.44 -1.74
CA GLY A 366 -14.57 -12.14 -1.70
C GLY A 366 -14.53 -11.45 -0.34
N GLU A 367 -13.94 -12.07 0.69
CA GLU A 367 -13.81 -11.44 1.98
C GLU A 367 -12.52 -10.63 2.06
N TYR A 368 -12.67 -9.36 2.42
CA TYR A 368 -11.56 -8.41 2.53
C TYR A 368 -11.52 -7.81 3.93
N SER A 369 -10.32 -7.36 4.38
CA SER A 369 -10.14 -6.67 5.66
C SER A 369 -10.77 -5.27 5.62
N LYS A 370 -12.07 -5.20 5.91
CA LYS A 370 -12.89 -3.98 5.91
C LYS A 370 -13.53 -3.75 7.28
N PHE A 371 -13.77 -2.46 7.64
CA PHE A 371 -14.34 -2.04 8.93
C PHE A 371 -15.41 -0.97 8.78
#